data_6ebb8e941031c0625897735b61cdeecd
#
_entry.id   6ebb8e941031c0625897735b61cdeecd
#
_cell.length_a   1.000
_cell.length_b   1.000
_cell.length_c   1.000
_cell.angle_alpha   90.00
_cell.angle_beta   90.00
_cell.angle_gamma   90.00
#
_symmetry.space_group_name_H-M   'P 1'
#
loop_
_entity.id
_entity.type
_entity.pdbx_description
1 polymer ?
#
loop_
_entity_poly.entity_id
_entity_poly.type
_entity_poly.pdbx_seq_one_letter_code
_entity_poly.pdbx_strand_id
1 'polypeptide(L)'
;MTRFADWLETTPAWLIGLILVAAMFGASLLGEWLKRRTSTAKGDDEEGGREGYIVSATLGLLALLMGFTFSLAVDRFEARRLLVLEEANAIGTTYLRTQMLEPVDRARISKMLVDYTDNRILLAKAPLDQIPALLAKNDQMLTDLWTATLAAWPSIKGLDFSSSYLETMNNMIDLDSARKAARLARVPSAVFFVLFVYVITSAGVLGYAGANKEGRGATAFLFLLLAISLLLTLDIDRPRSGRITESQAPMERLRATLASQPPEVFDRMSAPKATATPAAPP
;
A
#
# COMPACT_ATOMS: atom_id res chain seq x y z
N MET A 1 -21.94 8.61 -3.37
CA MET A 1 -20.76 7.72 -3.24
C MET A 1 -19.47 8.48 -2.97
N THR A 2 -19.19 9.59 -3.65
CA THR A 2 -17.98 10.44 -3.41
C THR A 2 -17.85 10.90 -1.96
N ARG A 3 -18.90 11.46 -1.35
CA ARG A 3 -18.89 11.91 0.07
C ARG A 3 -18.57 10.79 1.07
N PHE A 4 -18.99 9.56 0.80
CA PHE A 4 -18.70 8.42 1.67
C PHE A 4 -17.22 7.98 1.51
N ALA A 5 -16.69 8.02 0.30
CA ALA A 5 -15.28 7.76 0.06
C ALA A 5 -14.39 8.80 0.78
N ASP A 6 -14.71 10.10 0.63
CA ASP A 6 -14.00 11.18 1.30
C ASP A 6 -14.05 11.03 2.83
N TRP A 7 -15.23 10.66 3.36
CA TRP A 7 -15.39 10.40 4.79
C TRP A 7 -14.53 9.22 5.26
N LEU A 8 -14.50 8.12 4.49
CA LEU A 8 -13.62 6.99 4.80
C LEU A 8 -12.15 7.38 4.81
N GLU A 9 -11.71 8.32 3.96
CA GLU A 9 -10.31 8.73 3.86
C GLU A 9 -9.88 9.69 4.96
N THR A 10 -10.74 10.63 5.30
CA THR A 10 -10.41 11.74 6.22
C THR A 10 -10.67 11.40 7.68
N THR A 11 -11.59 10.46 7.95
CA THR A 11 -11.97 10.12 9.32
C THR A 11 -10.97 9.13 9.94
N PRO A 12 -10.47 9.38 11.17
CA PRO A 12 -9.62 8.45 11.88
C PRO A 12 -10.28 7.07 12.05
N ALA A 13 -9.51 5.98 11.85
CA ALA A 13 -10.04 4.61 11.90
C ALA A 13 -10.75 4.28 13.23
N TRP A 14 -10.20 4.77 14.37
CA TRP A 14 -10.81 4.55 15.67
C TRP A 14 -12.21 5.17 15.79
N LEU A 15 -12.44 6.34 15.16
CA LEU A 15 -13.75 7.01 15.17
C LEU A 15 -14.75 6.25 14.29
N ILE A 16 -14.31 5.73 13.14
CA ILE A 16 -15.14 4.85 12.30
C ILE A 16 -15.54 3.61 13.08
N GLY A 17 -14.60 3.00 13.81
CA GLY A 17 -14.87 1.85 14.66
C GLY A 17 -15.90 2.14 15.77
N LEU A 18 -15.75 3.28 16.42
CA LEU A 18 -16.69 3.71 17.46
C LEU A 18 -18.11 3.90 16.90
N ILE A 19 -18.24 4.58 15.76
CA ILE A 19 -19.50 4.79 15.07
C ILE A 19 -20.13 3.45 14.66
N LEU A 20 -19.31 2.54 14.10
CA LEU A 20 -19.75 1.22 13.67
C LEU A 20 -20.28 0.41 14.85
N VAL A 21 -19.51 0.31 15.93
CA VAL A 21 -19.92 -0.41 17.14
C VAL A 21 -21.20 0.19 17.73
N ALA A 22 -21.30 1.51 17.83
CA ALA A 22 -22.51 2.18 18.30
C ALA A 22 -23.71 1.88 17.39
N ALA A 23 -23.54 1.88 16.07
CA ALA A 23 -24.60 1.54 15.12
C ALA A 23 -25.04 0.06 15.26
N MET A 24 -24.09 -0.86 15.47
CA MET A 24 -24.40 -2.28 15.71
C MET A 24 -25.20 -2.48 16.99
N PHE A 25 -24.81 -1.82 18.08
CA PHE A 25 -25.60 -1.86 19.33
C PHE A 25 -26.99 -1.27 19.14
N GLY A 26 -27.09 -0.11 18.46
CA GLY A 26 -28.39 0.51 18.14
C GLY A 26 -29.29 -0.40 17.30
N ALA A 27 -28.73 -1.04 16.26
CA ALA A 27 -29.46 -2.00 15.42
C ALA A 27 -29.88 -3.24 16.22
N SER A 28 -29.02 -3.75 17.09
CA SER A 28 -29.35 -4.89 17.97
C SER A 28 -30.49 -4.57 18.93
N LEU A 29 -30.48 -3.39 19.57
CA LEU A 29 -31.57 -2.94 20.44
C LEU A 29 -32.90 -2.74 19.66
N LEU A 30 -32.78 -2.23 18.42
CA LEU A 30 -33.95 -2.10 17.53
C LEU A 30 -34.51 -3.47 17.17
N GLY A 31 -33.68 -4.45 16.88
CA GLY A 31 -34.08 -5.83 16.61
C GLY A 31 -34.79 -6.45 17.81
N GLU A 32 -34.23 -6.31 19.02
CA GLU A 32 -34.87 -6.76 20.28
C GLU A 32 -36.24 -6.08 20.50
N TRP A 33 -36.33 -4.78 20.27
CA TRP A 33 -37.56 -4.03 20.40
C TRP A 33 -38.63 -4.48 19.38
N LEU A 34 -38.24 -4.74 18.11
CA LEU A 34 -39.14 -5.29 17.10
C LEU A 34 -39.68 -6.66 17.52
N LYS A 35 -38.82 -7.56 17.98
CA LYS A 35 -39.27 -8.89 18.48
C LYS A 35 -40.31 -8.77 19.57
N ARG A 36 -40.08 -7.92 20.57
CA ARG A 36 -41.03 -7.68 21.66
C ARG A 36 -42.41 -7.16 21.19
N ARG A 37 -42.42 -6.46 20.03
CA ARG A 37 -43.70 -5.96 19.45
C ARG A 37 -44.41 -6.97 18.56
N THR A 38 -43.66 -7.87 17.90
CA THR A 38 -44.21 -8.82 16.92
C THR A 38 -44.48 -10.20 17.53
N SER A 39 -43.82 -10.57 18.63
CA SER A 39 -44.01 -11.86 19.30
C SER A 39 -45.36 -11.89 19.99
N THR A 40 -46.29 -12.64 19.40
CA THR A 40 -47.56 -13.05 20.03
C THR A 40 -47.33 -14.37 20.75
N ALA A 41 -47.71 -14.48 22.00
CA ALA A 41 -47.40 -15.50 23.01
C ALA A 41 -47.77 -16.97 22.69
N LYS A 42 -47.69 -17.44 21.45
CA LYS A 42 -47.92 -18.85 21.08
C LYS A 42 -46.94 -19.29 19.99
N GLY A 43 -45.96 -20.11 20.34
CA GLY A 43 -45.15 -20.83 19.39
C GLY A 43 -43.63 -20.72 19.57
N ASP A 44 -43.09 -20.57 20.79
CA ASP A 44 -41.67 -20.18 21.02
C ASP A 44 -40.64 -21.25 20.64
N ASP A 45 -40.92 -22.55 20.60
CA ASP A 45 -39.87 -23.58 20.42
C ASP A 45 -39.52 -23.86 18.96
N GLU A 46 -40.47 -23.83 18.02
CA GLU A 46 -40.16 -24.02 16.58
C GLU A 46 -39.61 -22.74 15.92
N GLU A 47 -40.03 -21.56 16.38
CA GLU A 47 -39.53 -20.27 15.89
C GLU A 47 -38.07 -20.04 16.28
N GLY A 48 -37.61 -20.40 17.48
CA GLY A 48 -36.26 -20.26 17.95
C GLY A 48 -35.24 -21.03 17.10
N GLY A 49 -35.59 -22.22 16.64
CA GLY A 49 -34.74 -23.01 15.71
C GLY A 49 -34.57 -22.33 14.35
N ARG A 50 -35.62 -21.79 13.77
CA ARG A 50 -35.64 -21.12 12.48
C ARG A 50 -34.86 -19.79 12.51
N GLU A 51 -35.00 -19.03 13.58
CA GLU A 51 -34.22 -17.79 13.79
C GLU A 51 -32.70 -18.08 13.86
N GLY A 52 -32.30 -19.15 14.56
CA GLY A 52 -30.88 -19.58 14.63
C GLY A 52 -30.28 -19.91 13.27
N TYR A 53 -31.03 -20.55 12.37
CA TYR A 53 -30.54 -20.80 11.00
C TYR A 53 -30.33 -19.49 10.20
N ILE A 54 -31.25 -18.53 10.32
CA ILE A 54 -31.16 -17.24 9.64
C ILE A 54 -29.93 -16.47 10.15
N VAL A 55 -29.70 -16.44 11.45
CA VAL A 55 -28.52 -15.82 12.07
C VAL A 55 -27.25 -16.46 11.54
N SER A 56 -27.18 -17.79 11.56
CA SER A 56 -25.99 -18.53 11.10
C SER A 56 -25.69 -18.29 9.62
N ALA A 57 -26.73 -18.31 8.77
CA ALA A 57 -26.60 -18.02 7.35
C ALA A 57 -26.14 -16.57 7.10
N THR A 58 -26.71 -15.61 7.83
CA THR A 58 -26.35 -14.19 7.72
C THR A 58 -24.89 -13.95 8.13
N LEU A 59 -24.47 -14.51 9.28
CA LEU A 59 -23.07 -14.38 9.73
C LEU A 59 -22.10 -15.13 8.82
N GLY A 60 -22.48 -16.28 8.28
CA GLY A 60 -21.67 -17.03 7.33
C GLY A 60 -21.42 -16.24 6.04
N LEU A 61 -22.47 -15.61 5.48
CA LEU A 61 -22.32 -14.76 4.30
C LEU A 61 -21.50 -13.49 4.60
N LEU A 62 -21.71 -12.87 5.78
CA LEU A 62 -20.89 -11.76 6.23
C LEU A 62 -19.41 -12.13 6.32
N ALA A 63 -19.09 -13.27 6.94
CA ALA A 63 -17.71 -13.75 7.06
C ALA A 63 -17.07 -13.98 5.69
N LEU A 64 -17.82 -14.52 4.73
CA LEU A 64 -17.35 -14.72 3.36
C LEU A 64 -17.05 -13.38 2.67
N LEU A 65 -17.96 -12.41 2.74
CA LEU A 65 -17.80 -11.09 2.14
C LEU A 65 -16.61 -10.34 2.78
N MET A 66 -16.46 -10.41 4.11
CA MET A 66 -15.33 -9.84 4.82
C MET A 66 -14.02 -10.49 4.41
N GLY A 67 -13.99 -11.83 4.28
CA GLY A 67 -12.81 -12.58 3.85
C GLY A 67 -12.33 -12.18 2.45
N PHE A 68 -13.25 -12.08 1.48
CA PHE A 68 -12.91 -11.63 0.13
C PHE A 68 -12.43 -10.17 0.11
N THR A 69 -13.07 -9.29 0.88
CA THR A 69 -12.65 -7.89 0.92
C THR A 69 -11.28 -7.73 1.59
N PHE A 70 -11.01 -8.51 2.64
CA PHE A 70 -9.71 -8.55 3.29
C PHE A 70 -8.63 -9.04 2.32
N SER A 71 -8.88 -10.15 1.59
CA SER A 71 -7.94 -10.67 0.58
C SER A 71 -7.64 -9.60 -0.48
N LEU A 72 -8.66 -8.92 -1.00
CA LEU A 72 -8.47 -7.85 -1.98
C LEU A 72 -7.64 -6.68 -1.42
N ALA A 73 -7.83 -6.29 -0.16
CA ALA A 73 -7.04 -5.24 0.48
C ALA A 73 -5.57 -5.67 0.67
N VAL A 74 -5.33 -6.92 1.07
CA VAL A 74 -3.99 -7.50 1.20
C VAL A 74 -3.28 -7.58 -0.15
N ASP A 75 -3.95 -8.03 -1.21
CA ASP A 75 -3.37 -8.10 -2.56
C ASP A 75 -2.91 -6.72 -3.05
N ARG A 76 -3.70 -5.68 -2.79
CA ARG A 76 -3.33 -4.30 -3.12
C ARG A 76 -2.14 -3.80 -2.30
N PHE A 77 -2.09 -4.13 -1.01
CA PHE A 77 -0.96 -3.81 -0.14
C PHE A 77 0.33 -4.50 -0.64
N GLU A 78 0.27 -5.79 -0.96
CA GLU A 78 1.42 -6.54 -1.47
C GLU A 78 1.89 -6.00 -2.83
N ALA A 79 0.98 -5.65 -3.73
CA ALA A 79 1.33 -5.01 -5.00
C ALA A 79 2.08 -3.68 -4.78
N ARG A 80 1.62 -2.84 -3.84
CA ARG A 80 2.32 -1.59 -3.49
C ARG A 80 3.70 -1.87 -2.89
N ARG A 81 3.81 -2.87 -2.00
CA ARG A 81 5.07 -3.28 -1.37
C ARG A 81 6.08 -3.79 -2.39
N LEU A 82 5.63 -4.62 -3.34
CA LEU A 82 6.48 -5.18 -4.39
C LEU A 82 7.04 -4.08 -5.30
N LEU A 83 6.22 -3.11 -5.70
CA LEU A 83 6.65 -1.99 -6.51
C LEU A 83 7.73 -1.11 -5.85
N VAL A 84 7.78 -1.04 -4.50
CA VAL A 84 8.90 -0.37 -3.80
C VAL A 84 10.21 -1.11 -4.04
N LEU A 85 10.18 -2.43 -3.98
CA LEU A 85 11.37 -3.27 -4.23
C LEU A 85 11.81 -3.21 -5.69
N GLU A 86 10.87 -3.33 -6.61
CA GLU A 86 11.15 -3.29 -8.05
C GLU A 86 11.74 -1.96 -8.49
N GLU A 87 11.20 -0.83 -8.02
CA GLU A 87 11.76 0.49 -8.31
C GLU A 87 13.16 0.66 -7.71
N ALA A 88 13.39 0.19 -6.47
CA ALA A 88 14.72 0.23 -5.88
C ALA A 88 15.74 -0.57 -6.72
N ASN A 89 15.36 -1.75 -7.20
CA ASN A 89 16.19 -2.57 -8.08
C ASN A 89 16.45 -1.88 -9.42
N ALA A 90 15.42 -1.27 -10.03
CA ALA A 90 15.57 -0.55 -11.30
C ALA A 90 16.51 0.65 -11.18
N ILE A 91 16.37 1.46 -10.12
CA ILE A 91 17.28 2.57 -9.84
C ILE A 91 18.72 2.05 -9.66
N GLY A 92 18.90 0.98 -8.88
CA GLY A 92 20.23 0.37 -8.67
C GLY A 92 20.86 -0.14 -9.97
N THR A 93 20.08 -0.82 -10.81
CA THR A 93 20.56 -1.28 -12.12
C THR A 93 20.89 -0.12 -13.05
N THR A 94 20.07 0.92 -13.08
CA THR A 94 20.32 2.14 -13.85
C THR A 94 21.60 2.83 -13.37
N TYR A 95 21.81 2.91 -12.05
CA TYR A 95 23.02 3.47 -11.48
C TYR A 95 24.27 2.69 -11.91
N LEU A 96 24.25 1.37 -11.84
CA LEU A 96 25.39 0.53 -12.27
C LEU A 96 25.68 0.68 -13.76
N ARG A 97 24.65 0.75 -14.61
CA ARG A 97 24.83 0.97 -16.04
C ARG A 97 25.33 2.39 -16.36
N THR A 98 24.95 3.38 -15.55
CA THR A 98 25.47 4.76 -15.64
C THR A 98 27.00 4.78 -15.46
N GLN A 99 27.60 3.82 -14.73
CA GLN A 99 29.05 3.77 -14.56
C GLN A 99 29.80 3.46 -15.85
N MET A 100 29.12 3.00 -16.89
CA MET A 100 29.69 2.73 -18.22
C MET A 100 29.71 3.96 -19.13
N LEU A 101 29.18 5.10 -18.69
CA LEU A 101 29.15 6.36 -19.43
C LEU A 101 30.48 7.12 -19.30
N GLU A 102 30.65 8.10 -20.17
CA GLU A 102 31.78 9.05 -20.09
C GLU A 102 31.79 9.77 -18.72
N PRO A 103 32.97 10.12 -18.17
CA PRO A 103 33.10 10.59 -16.79
C PRO A 103 32.19 11.76 -16.41
N VAL A 104 31.95 12.71 -17.30
CA VAL A 104 31.10 13.89 -17.04
C VAL A 104 29.64 13.49 -16.91
N ASP A 105 29.10 12.67 -17.83
CA ASP A 105 27.71 12.20 -17.81
C ASP A 105 27.49 11.20 -16.68
N ARG A 106 28.48 10.33 -16.44
CA ARG A 106 28.49 9.39 -15.32
C ARG A 106 28.33 10.11 -13.98
N ALA A 107 29.15 11.10 -13.70
CA ALA A 107 29.09 11.85 -12.44
C ALA A 107 27.74 12.59 -12.27
N ARG A 108 27.29 13.26 -13.35
CA ARG A 108 26.03 14.01 -13.36
C ARG A 108 24.84 13.09 -13.10
N ILE A 109 24.67 12.02 -13.88
CA ILE A 109 23.50 11.14 -13.80
C ILE A 109 23.53 10.31 -12.50
N SER A 110 24.70 9.87 -12.03
CA SER A 110 24.84 9.20 -10.74
C SER A 110 24.33 10.08 -9.60
N LYS A 111 24.69 11.37 -9.57
CA LYS A 111 24.18 12.32 -8.58
C LYS A 111 22.68 12.48 -8.67
N MET A 112 22.12 12.63 -9.86
CA MET A 112 20.68 12.77 -10.07
C MET A 112 19.90 11.53 -9.59
N LEU A 113 20.42 10.30 -9.79
CA LEU A 113 19.81 9.06 -9.29
C LEU A 113 19.83 8.99 -7.76
N VAL A 114 20.89 9.47 -7.12
CA VAL A 114 20.97 9.60 -5.66
C VAL A 114 19.92 10.59 -5.16
N ASP A 115 19.88 11.79 -5.75
CA ASP A 115 18.91 12.84 -5.38
C ASP A 115 17.45 12.36 -5.60
N TYR A 116 17.19 11.62 -6.68
CA TYR A 116 15.90 10.99 -6.94
C TYR A 116 15.53 9.97 -5.86
N THR A 117 16.47 9.08 -5.49
CA THR A 117 16.26 8.08 -4.42
C THR A 117 15.93 8.77 -3.09
N ASP A 118 16.63 9.86 -2.73
CA ASP A 118 16.37 10.66 -1.54
C ASP A 118 14.96 11.27 -1.58
N ASN A 119 14.53 11.81 -2.72
CA ASN A 119 13.18 12.34 -2.90
C ASN A 119 12.11 11.24 -2.77
N ARG A 120 12.37 10.02 -3.25
CA ARG A 120 11.44 8.88 -3.11
C ARG A 120 11.25 8.47 -1.65
N ILE A 121 12.33 8.43 -0.87
CA ILE A 121 12.27 8.14 0.57
C ILE A 121 11.51 9.26 1.31
N LEU A 122 11.80 10.52 0.98
CA LEU A 122 11.12 11.67 1.56
C LEU A 122 9.63 11.66 1.25
N LEU A 123 9.24 11.43 -0.02
CA LEU A 123 7.85 11.35 -0.48
C LEU A 123 7.05 10.28 0.26
N ALA A 124 7.69 9.17 0.65
CA ALA A 124 7.04 8.09 1.38
C ALA A 124 6.73 8.45 2.84
N LYS A 125 7.53 9.35 3.44
CA LYS A 125 7.45 9.75 4.87
C LYS A 125 6.80 11.11 5.09
N ALA A 126 6.60 11.89 4.03
CA ALA A 126 6.13 13.26 4.11
C ALA A 126 4.67 13.37 4.55
N PRO A 127 4.32 14.41 5.32
CA PRO A 127 2.94 14.79 5.62
C PRO A 127 2.13 15.06 4.35
N LEU A 128 0.80 14.90 4.43
CA LEU A 128 -0.10 15.00 3.27
C LEU A 128 -0.04 16.36 2.54
N ASP A 129 0.16 17.44 3.26
CA ASP A 129 0.27 18.81 2.74
C ASP A 129 1.51 19.03 1.87
N GLN A 130 2.60 18.27 2.09
CA GLN A 130 3.85 18.39 1.32
C GLN A 130 3.85 17.49 0.06
N ILE A 131 2.94 16.54 -0.04
CA ILE A 131 2.90 15.56 -1.12
C ILE A 131 2.82 16.19 -2.51
N PRO A 132 1.93 17.16 -2.79
CA PRO A 132 1.83 17.76 -4.12
C PRO A 132 3.16 18.37 -4.61
N ALA A 133 3.87 19.09 -3.74
CA ALA A 133 5.15 19.72 -4.07
C ALA A 133 6.25 18.67 -4.32
N LEU A 134 6.29 17.61 -3.52
CA LEU A 134 7.25 16.51 -3.68
C LEU A 134 6.97 15.67 -4.93
N LEU A 135 5.72 15.48 -5.32
CA LEU A 135 5.35 14.83 -6.58
C LEU A 135 5.76 15.68 -7.79
N ALA A 136 5.49 16.99 -7.77
CA ALA A 136 5.92 17.88 -8.84
C ALA A 136 7.46 17.89 -8.98
N LYS A 137 8.18 17.91 -7.86
CA LYS A 137 9.64 17.76 -7.85
C LYS A 137 10.07 16.41 -8.43
N ASN A 138 9.40 15.32 -8.07
CA ASN A 138 9.68 13.99 -8.61
C ASN A 138 9.55 13.95 -10.14
N ASP A 139 8.48 14.52 -10.68
CA ASP A 139 8.23 14.56 -12.13
C ASP A 139 9.28 15.40 -12.86
N GLN A 140 9.71 16.51 -12.25
CA GLN A 140 10.81 17.31 -12.78
C GLN A 140 12.13 16.53 -12.78
N MET A 141 12.43 15.79 -11.69
CA MET A 141 13.67 14.98 -11.60
C MET A 141 13.71 13.88 -12.65
N LEU A 142 12.58 13.23 -12.96
CA LEU A 142 12.49 12.24 -14.03
C LEU A 142 12.71 12.87 -15.42
N THR A 143 12.15 14.06 -15.65
CA THR A 143 12.36 14.82 -16.89
C THR A 143 13.84 15.21 -17.03
N ASP A 144 14.47 15.65 -15.97
CA ASP A 144 15.89 16.03 -15.96
C ASP A 144 16.80 14.81 -16.17
N LEU A 145 16.49 13.66 -15.55
CA LEU A 145 17.18 12.39 -15.78
C LEU A 145 17.09 11.94 -17.24
N TRP A 146 15.89 12.02 -17.82
CA TRP A 146 15.70 11.69 -19.23
C TRP A 146 16.49 12.63 -20.14
N THR A 147 16.44 13.94 -19.86
CA THR A 147 17.19 14.96 -20.60
C THR A 147 18.71 14.72 -20.52
N ALA A 148 19.20 14.37 -19.32
CA ALA A 148 20.61 14.01 -19.12
C ALA A 148 20.99 12.73 -19.89
N THR A 149 20.09 11.75 -19.96
CA THR A 149 20.28 10.53 -20.76
C THR A 149 20.36 10.84 -22.25
N LEU A 150 19.48 11.71 -22.77
CA LEU A 150 19.56 12.16 -24.16
C LEU A 150 20.83 12.92 -24.47
N ALA A 151 21.35 13.73 -23.54
CA ALA A 151 22.60 14.42 -23.71
C ALA A 151 23.83 13.47 -23.75
N ALA A 152 23.78 12.36 -23.00
CA ALA A 152 24.79 11.31 -23.02
C ALA A 152 24.71 10.39 -24.24
N TRP A 153 23.55 10.33 -24.93
CA TRP A 153 23.30 9.40 -26.03
C TRP A 153 24.31 9.43 -27.17
N PRO A 154 24.81 10.59 -27.67
CA PRO A 154 25.79 10.64 -28.74
C PRO A 154 27.08 9.87 -28.45
N SER A 155 27.54 9.81 -27.18
CA SER A 155 28.75 9.13 -26.77
C SER A 155 28.61 7.60 -26.71
N ILE A 156 27.41 7.10 -26.54
CA ILE A 156 27.13 5.66 -26.42
C ILE A 156 26.41 5.06 -27.63
N LYS A 157 25.94 5.90 -28.54
CA LYS A 157 25.24 5.47 -29.75
C LYS A 157 26.11 4.49 -30.57
N GLY A 158 25.55 3.29 -30.80
CA GLY A 158 26.23 2.22 -31.53
C GLY A 158 27.05 1.26 -30.67
N LEU A 159 27.14 1.47 -29.36
CA LEU A 159 27.68 0.48 -28.43
C LEU A 159 26.60 -0.54 -28.04
N ASP A 160 26.99 -1.80 -27.87
CA ASP A 160 26.06 -2.90 -27.63
C ASP A 160 25.20 -2.69 -26.37
N PHE A 161 25.69 -1.98 -25.35
CA PHE A 161 24.96 -1.72 -24.13
C PHE A 161 23.97 -0.56 -24.20
N SER A 162 24.00 0.26 -25.25
CA SER A 162 23.24 1.51 -25.35
C SER A 162 21.73 1.28 -25.24
N SER A 163 21.19 0.27 -25.93
CA SER A 163 19.78 -0.11 -25.86
C SER A 163 19.40 -0.57 -24.45
N SER A 164 20.22 -1.39 -23.82
CA SER A 164 19.96 -1.89 -22.46
C SER A 164 20.05 -0.79 -21.40
N TYR A 165 20.88 0.26 -21.60
CA TYR A 165 20.92 1.44 -20.75
C TYR A 165 19.60 2.24 -20.83
N LEU A 166 19.12 2.52 -22.06
CA LEU A 166 17.82 3.18 -22.25
C LEU A 166 16.67 2.39 -21.66
N GLU A 167 16.70 1.07 -21.83
CA GLU A 167 15.67 0.18 -21.27
C GLU A 167 15.57 0.28 -19.73
N THR A 168 16.73 0.34 -19.03
CA THR A 168 16.69 0.52 -17.57
C THR A 168 16.17 1.88 -17.13
N MET A 169 16.50 2.94 -17.88
CA MET A 169 15.96 4.27 -17.61
C MET A 169 14.44 4.31 -17.83
N ASN A 170 13.95 3.74 -18.92
CA ASN A 170 12.51 3.60 -19.17
C ASN A 170 11.83 2.79 -18.07
N ASN A 171 12.38 1.64 -17.70
CA ASN A 171 11.81 0.78 -16.66
C ASN A 171 11.70 1.52 -15.30
N MET A 172 12.70 2.34 -14.95
CA MET A 172 12.64 3.17 -13.74
C MET A 172 11.50 4.21 -13.80
N ILE A 173 11.30 4.85 -14.96
CA ILE A 173 10.21 5.82 -15.18
C ILE A 173 8.84 5.13 -15.13
N ASP A 174 8.72 3.95 -15.74
CA ASP A 174 7.50 3.15 -15.75
C ASP A 174 7.12 2.69 -14.34
N LEU A 175 8.10 2.29 -13.53
CA LEU A 175 7.89 1.90 -12.13
C LEU A 175 7.46 3.07 -11.24
N ASP A 176 7.95 4.29 -11.48
CA ASP A 176 7.40 5.48 -10.82
C ASP A 176 5.91 5.65 -11.12
N SER A 177 5.55 5.53 -12.39
CA SER A 177 4.16 5.62 -12.84
C SER A 177 3.29 4.51 -12.26
N ALA A 178 3.79 3.27 -12.26
CA ALA A 178 3.11 2.11 -11.65
C ALA A 178 2.89 2.30 -10.14
N ARG A 179 3.88 2.83 -9.40
CA ARG A 179 3.74 3.14 -7.97
C ARG A 179 2.70 4.23 -7.70
N LYS A 180 2.64 5.27 -8.54
CA LYS A 180 1.61 6.31 -8.46
C LYS A 180 0.22 5.70 -8.66
N ALA A 181 0.05 4.88 -9.70
CA ALA A 181 -1.20 4.19 -10.00
C ALA A 181 -1.62 3.22 -8.88
N ALA A 182 -0.69 2.41 -8.35
CA ALA A 182 -0.96 1.48 -7.27
C ALA A 182 -1.40 2.17 -5.96
N ARG A 183 -0.92 3.38 -5.69
CA ARG A 183 -1.36 4.18 -4.52
C ARG A 183 -2.77 4.74 -4.68
N LEU A 184 -3.24 4.94 -5.90
CA LEU A 184 -4.61 5.36 -6.19
C LEU A 184 -5.59 4.17 -6.24
N ALA A 185 -5.07 2.97 -6.50
CA ALA A 185 -5.87 1.75 -6.56
C ALA A 185 -6.28 1.32 -5.16
N ARG A 186 -7.58 1.46 -4.84
CA ARG A 186 -8.20 1.09 -3.56
C ARG A 186 -9.37 0.16 -3.75
N VAL A 187 -9.79 -0.51 -2.69
CA VAL A 187 -11.07 -1.21 -2.67
C VAL A 187 -12.17 -0.17 -2.92
N PRO A 188 -13.08 -0.39 -3.87
CA PRO A 188 -14.16 0.55 -4.13
C PRO A 188 -14.95 0.87 -2.85
N SER A 189 -15.20 2.15 -2.57
CA SER A 189 -15.95 2.59 -1.38
C SER A 189 -17.35 1.97 -1.28
N ALA A 190 -17.93 1.59 -2.43
CA ALA A 190 -19.19 0.85 -2.49
C ALA A 190 -19.11 -0.51 -1.76
N VAL A 191 -17.98 -1.21 -1.82
CA VAL A 191 -17.78 -2.48 -1.11
C VAL A 191 -17.81 -2.26 0.40
N PHE A 192 -17.09 -1.25 0.90
CA PHE A 192 -17.16 -0.89 2.31
C PHE A 192 -18.55 -0.46 2.74
N PHE A 193 -19.26 0.32 1.91
CA PHE A 193 -20.64 0.72 2.19
C PHE A 193 -21.55 -0.51 2.37
N VAL A 194 -21.49 -1.46 1.44
CA VAL A 194 -22.27 -2.70 1.53
C VAL A 194 -21.89 -3.49 2.77
N LEU A 195 -20.60 -3.60 3.11
CA LEU A 195 -20.14 -4.28 4.32
C LEU A 195 -20.65 -3.59 5.59
N PHE A 196 -20.63 -2.26 5.67
CA PHE A 196 -21.20 -1.54 6.82
C PHE A 196 -22.69 -1.82 6.98
N VAL A 197 -23.46 -1.71 5.89
CA VAL A 197 -24.88 -2.03 5.89
C VAL A 197 -25.11 -3.47 6.34
N TYR A 198 -24.31 -4.40 5.82
CA TYR A 198 -24.45 -5.82 6.14
C TYR A 198 -24.14 -6.11 7.62
N VAL A 199 -23.07 -5.56 8.16
CA VAL A 199 -22.66 -5.71 9.57
C VAL A 199 -23.74 -5.14 10.50
N ILE A 200 -24.26 -3.94 10.20
CA ILE A 200 -25.30 -3.30 10.99
C ILE A 200 -26.62 -4.10 10.94
N THR A 201 -27.01 -4.57 9.75
CA THR A 201 -28.21 -5.39 9.57
C THR A 201 -28.07 -6.72 10.30
N SER A 202 -26.90 -7.38 10.21
CA SER A 202 -26.61 -8.62 10.94
C SER A 202 -26.72 -8.43 12.46
N ALA A 203 -26.27 -7.28 12.98
CA ALA A 203 -26.43 -6.94 14.39
C ALA A 203 -27.92 -6.79 14.77
N GLY A 204 -28.74 -6.22 13.89
CA GLY A 204 -30.22 -6.15 14.05
C GLY A 204 -30.87 -7.52 14.09
N VAL A 205 -30.47 -8.43 13.17
CA VAL A 205 -30.95 -9.82 13.11
C VAL A 205 -30.57 -10.57 14.39
N LEU A 206 -29.34 -10.40 14.87
CA LEU A 206 -28.87 -10.97 16.14
C LEU A 206 -29.70 -10.47 17.33
N GLY A 207 -30.02 -9.17 17.37
CA GLY A 207 -30.86 -8.58 18.39
C GLY A 207 -32.30 -9.11 18.34
N TYR A 208 -32.83 -9.33 17.13
CA TYR A 208 -34.16 -9.90 16.92
C TYR A 208 -34.23 -11.37 17.35
N ALA A 209 -33.25 -12.20 16.96
CA ALA A 209 -33.24 -13.65 17.20
C ALA A 209 -33.14 -14.05 18.69
N GLY A 210 -32.73 -13.18 19.56
CA GLY A 210 -32.77 -13.50 20.94
C GLY A 210 -31.65 -13.04 21.82
N ALA A 211 -31.82 -11.88 22.34
CA ALA A 211 -31.06 -11.44 23.48
C ALA A 211 -31.68 -11.96 24.78
N ASN A 212 -31.42 -13.21 25.15
CA ASN A 212 -31.46 -13.57 26.54
C ASN A 212 -30.36 -12.79 27.26
N LYS A 213 -30.62 -12.30 28.49
CA LYS A 213 -29.64 -11.47 29.24
C LYS A 213 -28.25 -12.11 29.35
N GLU A 214 -28.18 -13.44 29.36
CA GLU A 214 -26.98 -14.25 29.40
C GLU A 214 -26.11 -14.20 28.12
N GLY A 215 -26.72 -13.92 26.95
CA GLY A 215 -26.00 -13.84 25.66
C GLY A 215 -25.43 -12.46 25.31
N ARG A 216 -25.77 -11.41 26.05
CA ARG A 216 -25.37 -10.03 25.70
C ARG A 216 -23.87 -9.80 25.68
N GLY A 217 -23.13 -10.44 26.59
CA GLY A 217 -21.67 -10.37 26.62
C GLY A 217 -21.04 -11.00 25.38
N ALA A 218 -21.52 -12.17 24.97
CA ALA A 218 -21.07 -12.84 23.76
C ALA A 218 -21.37 -12.01 22.49
N THR A 219 -22.56 -11.43 22.42
CA THR A 219 -22.94 -10.54 21.30
C THR A 219 -22.07 -9.28 21.24
N ALA A 220 -21.79 -8.65 22.38
CA ALA A 220 -20.90 -7.49 22.46
C ALA A 220 -19.47 -7.84 22.01
N PHE A 221 -18.97 -9.00 22.41
CA PHE A 221 -17.67 -9.49 21.99
C PHE A 221 -17.63 -9.78 20.48
N LEU A 222 -18.69 -10.37 19.92
CA LEU A 222 -18.81 -10.59 18.47
C LEU A 222 -18.80 -9.26 17.70
N PHE A 223 -19.51 -8.24 18.18
CA PHE A 223 -19.53 -6.92 17.55
C PHE A 223 -18.13 -6.28 17.55
N LEU A 224 -17.41 -6.42 18.66
CA LEU A 224 -16.04 -5.94 18.76
C LEU A 224 -15.12 -6.65 17.75
N LEU A 225 -15.20 -7.97 17.62
CA LEU A 225 -14.42 -8.75 16.65
C LEU A 225 -14.72 -8.35 15.20
N LEU A 226 -16.00 -8.19 14.85
CA LEU A 226 -16.41 -7.75 13.52
C LEU A 226 -15.89 -6.34 13.20
N ALA A 227 -16.01 -5.42 14.17
CA ALA A 227 -15.50 -4.07 14.02
C ALA A 227 -13.97 -4.04 13.83
N ILE A 228 -13.22 -4.80 14.63
CA ILE A 228 -11.75 -4.91 14.52
C ILE A 228 -11.37 -5.47 13.14
N SER A 229 -12.04 -6.53 12.68
CA SER A 229 -11.75 -7.14 11.37
C SER A 229 -12.00 -6.17 10.21
N LEU A 230 -13.10 -5.41 10.28
CA LEU A 230 -13.43 -4.42 9.25
C LEU A 230 -12.45 -3.24 9.28
N LEU A 231 -12.08 -2.77 10.48
CA LEU A 231 -11.10 -1.70 10.67
C LEU A 231 -9.72 -2.11 10.18
N LEU A 232 -9.30 -3.35 10.43
CA LEU A 232 -8.04 -3.89 9.93
C LEU A 232 -8.01 -3.88 8.40
N THR A 233 -9.10 -4.34 7.76
CA THR A 233 -9.25 -4.32 6.30
C THR A 233 -9.17 -2.90 5.76
N LEU A 234 -9.85 -1.97 6.39
CA LEU A 234 -9.83 -0.56 6.02
C LEU A 234 -8.43 0.09 6.22
N ASP A 235 -7.73 -0.27 7.28
CA ASP A 235 -6.39 0.26 7.58
C ASP A 235 -5.36 -0.20 6.53
N ILE A 236 -5.41 -1.47 6.12
CA ILE A 236 -4.57 -2.04 5.06
C ILE A 236 -4.84 -1.36 3.70
N ASP A 237 -6.11 -1.05 3.41
CA ASP A 237 -6.50 -0.41 2.14
C ASP A 237 -6.10 1.08 2.08
N ARG A 238 -5.72 1.70 3.20
CA ARG A 238 -5.33 3.11 3.30
C ARG A 238 -3.82 3.30 3.22
N PRO A 239 -3.23 3.60 2.05
CA PRO A 239 -1.77 3.61 1.88
C PRO A 239 -1.05 4.74 2.62
N ARG A 240 -1.77 5.81 3.06
CA ARG A 240 -1.17 6.99 3.69
C ARG A 240 -1.75 7.33 5.06
N SER A 241 -3.04 7.11 5.26
CA SER A 241 -3.74 7.42 6.53
C SER A 241 -3.89 6.19 7.43
N GLY A 242 -3.55 4.99 6.93
CA GLY A 242 -3.49 3.76 7.71
C GLY A 242 -2.24 3.69 8.59
N ARG A 243 -2.28 2.83 9.61
CA ARG A 243 -1.10 2.50 10.44
C ARG A 243 -0.21 1.45 9.76
N ILE A 244 -0.80 0.63 8.90
CA ILE A 244 -0.11 -0.39 8.13
C ILE A 244 0.34 0.23 6.81
N THR A 245 1.62 0.57 6.71
CA THR A 245 2.22 1.22 5.53
C THR A 245 3.30 0.34 4.92
N GLU A 246 3.57 0.53 3.62
CA GLU A 246 4.61 -0.21 2.93
C GLU A 246 6.00 0.19 3.42
N SER A 247 6.83 -0.81 3.76
CA SER A 247 8.21 -0.60 4.18
C SER A 247 9.04 0.05 3.08
N GLN A 248 9.77 1.11 3.41
CA GLN A 248 10.73 1.77 2.52
C GLN A 248 12.15 1.18 2.64
N ALA A 249 12.33 0.11 3.40
CA ALA A 249 13.64 -0.53 3.60
C ALA A 249 14.39 -0.87 2.29
N PRO A 250 13.74 -1.28 1.17
CA PRO A 250 14.45 -1.48 -0.10
C PRO A 250 15.09 -0.18 -0.62
N MET A 251 14.37 0.95 -0.58
CA MET A 251 14.90 2.26 -1.00
C MET A 251 16.01 2.76 -0.07
N GLU A 252 15.86 2.56 1.24
CA GLU A 252 16.86 2.96 2.24
C GLU A 252 18.15 2.14 2.08
N ARG A 253 18.03 0.84 1.83
CA ARG A 253 19.20 -0.02 1.52
C ARG A 253 19.87 0.39 0.21
N LEU A 254 19.08 0.63 -0.84
CA LEU A 254 19.60 1.16 -2.09
C LEU A 254 20.39 2.45 -1.82
N ARG A 255 19.79 3.41 -1.11
CA ARG A 255 20.46 4.69 -0.79
C ARG A 255 21.79 4.50 -0.07
N ALA A 256 21.84 3.57 0.89
CA ALA A 256 23.10 3.22 1.58
C ALA A 256 24.12 2.60 0.61
N THR A 257 23.70 1.74 -0.31
CA THR A 257 24.56 1.15 -1.34
C THR A 257 25.11 2.23 -2.26
N LEU A 258 24.28 3.14 -2.77
CA LEU A 258 24.72 4.23 -3.63
C LEU A 258 25.74 5.15 -2.91
N ALA A 259 25.55 5.39 -1.60
CA ALA A 259 26.50 6.18 -0.81
C ALA A 259 27.84 5.47 -0.60
N SER A 260 27.85 4.14 -0.48
CA SER A 260 29.08 3.35 -0.29
C SER A 260 29.81 3.04 -1.59
N GLN A 261 29.15 3.22 -2.72
CA GLN A 261 29.69 2.93 -4.06
C GLN A 261 29.58 4.16 -4.99
N PRO A 262 30.22 5.28 -4.65
CA PRO A 262 30.25 6.43 -5.56
C PRO A 262 31.02 6.08 -6.86
N PRO A 263 30.86 6.86 -7.95
CA PRO A 263 31.44 6.54 -9.26
C PRO A 263 32.93 6.19 -9.24
N GLU A 264 33.71 6.81 -8.35
CA GLU A 264 35.17 6.63 -8.22
C GLU A 264 35.55 5.23 -7.74
N VAL A 265 34.64 4.50 -7.09
CA VAL A 265 34.89 3.11 -6.68
C VAL A 265 35.05 2.19 -7.88
N PHE A 266 34.34 2.47 -8.97
CA PHE A 266 34.39 1.68 -10.20
C PHE A 266 35.66 1.95 -11.05
N ASP A 267 36.31 3.09 -10.85
CA ASP A 267 37.57 3.43 -11.54
C ASP A 267 38.77 2.61 -11.06
N ARG A 268 38.73 2.11 -9.81
CA ARG A 268 39.84 1.32 -9.21
C ARG A 268 40.13 0.02 -9.96
N MET A 269 39.16 -0.55 -10.65
CA MET A 269 39.30 -1.78 -11.42
C MET A 269 39.80 -1.54 -12.84
N SER A 270 39.69 -0.30 -13.33
CA SER A 270 40.11 0.13 -14.68
C SER A 270 41.55 0.64 -14.74
N ALA A 271 42.18 0.91 -13.57
CA ALA A 271 43.56 1.34 -13.54
C ALA A 271 44.46 0.19 -14.04
N PRO A 272 45.34 0.41 -15.06
CA PRO A 272 46.31 -0.59 -15.46
C PRO A 272 47.14 -1.00 -14.24
N LYS A 273 47.27 -2.32 -13.98
CA LYS A 273 48.23 -2.81 -12.99
C LYS A 273 49.59 -2.18 -13.36
N ALA A 274 50.12 -1.34 -12.46
CA ALA A 274 51.49 -0.82 -12.62
C ALA A 274 52.40 -2.03 -12.92
N THR A 275 52.89 -2.08 -14.13
CA THR A 275 53.89 -3.08 -14.52
C THR A 275 55.04 -2.95 -13.56
N ALA A 276 55.23 -3.95 -12.69
CA ALA A 276 56.43 -4.03 -11.86
C ALA A 276 57.63 -3.92 -12.78
N THR A 277 58.40 -2.85 -12.65
CA THR A 277 59.66 -2.67 -13.35
C THR A 277 60.54 -3.88 -12.99
N PRO A 278 61.04 -4.67 -13.97
CA PRO A 278 61.98 -5.76 -13.66
C PRO A 278 63.18 -5.17 -12.98
N ALA A 279 63.54 -5.68 -11.80
CA ALA A 279 64.82 -5.35 -11.15
C ALA A 279 65.96 -5.65 -12.12
N ALA A 280 66.81 -4.67 -12.34
CA ALA A 280 68.06 -4.88 -13.13
C ALA A 280 68.86 -5.99 -12.45
N PRO A 281 69.44 -6.91 -13.24
CA PRO A 281 70.32 -7.93 -12.69
C PRO A 281 71.65 -7.32 -12.21
N PRO A 282 72.32 -7.98 -11.24
CA PRO A 282 73.52 -7.49 -10.58
C PRO A 282 74.78 -7.38 -11.51
#